data_52b07d188cf087d726928f5b7500425c
#
_entry.id   52b07d188cf087d726928f5b7500425c
#
_cell.length_a   1.000
_cell.length_b   1.000
_cell.length_c   1.000
_cell.angle_alpha   90.00
_cell.angle_beta   90.00
_cell.angle_gamma   90.00
#
_symmetry.space_group_name_H-M   'P 1'
#
loop_
_entity.id
_entity.type
_entity.pdbx_description
1 polymer ?
#
loop_
_entity_poly.entity_id
_entity_poly.type
_entity_poly.pdbx_seq_one_letter_code
_entity_poly.pdbx_strand_id
1 'polypeptide(L)'
;MRRWNGWGEETIDVALNPDALAFLETRIGTGRAPADASFEQACAGIPASRLAPHPSIDTDASVRALHALGQSLPDWLRLRHGRLGTVPDGVAFPDSAQQVRALLDYAAAHGAAVIPYGGGTSVAGHLTSPEDQPTLCIDMRRLRAMTVLDRESQLATFGAGVTGPDLEAQLRAHGYTLGHFPQSFEYSKDCGKWPSV
;
A
#
# COMPACT_ATOMS: atom_id res chain seq x y z
N MET A 1 -5.20 14.47 -0.15
CA MET A 1 -5.45 13.01 0.04
C MET A 1 -4.62 12.27 -1.00
N ARG A 2 -4.11 11.06 -0.69
CA ARG A 2 -3.35 10.27 -1.66
C ARG A 2 -4.25 9.88 -2.85
N ARG A 3 -3.71 9.94 -4.07
CA ARG A 3 -4.42 9.49 -5.28
C ARG A 3 -4.76 8.00 -5.16
N TRP A 4 -5.99 7.66 -5.52
CA TRP A 4 -6.39 6.25 -5.57
C TRP A 4 -5.93 5.56 -6.87
N ASN A 5 -5.84 6.31 -7.97
CA ASN A 5 -5.54 5.80 -9.32
C ASN A 5 -4.16 6.18 -9.85
N GLY A 6 -3.20 6.46 -8.96
CA GLY A 6 -1.85 6.83 -9.35
C GLY A 6 -0.96 7.21 -8.17
N TRP A 7 0.19 7.78 -8.48
CA TRP A 7 1.16 8.23 -7.49
C TRP A 7 0.87 9.66 -7.02
N GLY A 8 1.19 9.94 -5.76
CA GLY A 8 1.16 11.28 -5.17
C GLY A 8 -0.15 11.68 -4.55
N GLU A 9 -0.33 12.97 -4.37
CA GLU A 9 -1.51 13.60 -3.77
C GLU A 9 -2.50 14.06 -4.84
N GLU A 10 -3.80 13.98 -4.56
CA GLU A 10 -4.86 14.43 -5.48
C GLU A 10 -4.78 15.92 -5.84
N THR A 11 -4.27 16.72 -4.90
CA THR A 11 -4.16 18.17 -5.05
C THR A 11 -2.92 18.60 -5.82
N ILE A 12 -1.99 17.68 -6.12
CA ILE A 12 -0.75 17.98 -6.84
C ILE A 12 -0.89 17.44 -8.25
N ASP A 13 -1.02 18.32 -9.23
CA ASP A 13 -0.99 17.97 -10.64
C ASP A 13 0.26 18.57 -11.28
N VAL A 14 1.07 17.72 -11.93
CA VAL A 14 2.28 18.15 -12.60
C VAL A 14 2.07 18.00 -14.10
N ALA A 15 1.98 19.11 -14.81
CA ALA A 15 1.90 19.09 -16.26
C ALA A 15 3.17 18.46 -16.86
N LEU A 16 3.01 17.66 -17.90
CA LEU A 16 4.14 17.17 -18.66
C LEU A 16 4.88 18.34 -19.31
N ASN A 17 6.23 18.29 -19.21
CA ASN A 17 7.06 19.24 -19.96
C ASN A 17 6.80 19.06 -21.46
N PRO A 18 6.49 20.15 -22.22
CA PRO A 18 6.20 20.07 -23.65
C PRO A 18 7.32 19.41 -24.48
N ASP A 19 8.57 19.68 -24.13
CA ASP A 19 9.72 19.08 -24.83
C ASP A 19 9.80 17.56 -24.57
N ALA A 20 9.50 17.12 -23.35
CA ALA A 20 9.43 15.70 -23.00
C ALA A 20 8.28 15.01 -23.75
N LEU A 21 7.12 15.67 -23.89
CA LEU A 21 6.00 15.16 -24.66
C LEU A 21 6.36 15.03 -26.14
N ALA A 22 6.93 16.08 -26.73
CA ALA A 22 7.39 16.06 -28.13
C ALA A 22 8.42 14.96 -28.37
N PHE A 23 9.37 14.76 -27.46
CA PHE A 23 10.34 13.65 -27.53
C PHE A 23 9.64 12.29 -27.51
N LEU A 24 8.68 12.07 -26.61
CA LEU A 24 7.93 10.83 -26.55
C LEU A 24 7.16 10.57 -27.85
N GLU A 25 6.48 11.58 -28.39
CA GLU A 25 5.72 11.44 -29.64
C GLU A 25 6.58 11.05 -30.84
N THR A 26 7.85 11.48 -30.87
CA THR A 26 8.80 11.03 -31.92
C THR A 26 9.15 9.55 -31.81
N ARG A 27 9.00 8.94 -30.62
CA ARG A 27 9.39 7.55 -30.33
C ARG A 27 8.23 6.56 -30.41
N ILE A 28 7.06 6.98 -29.95
CA ILE A 28 5.90 6.09 -29.80
C ILE A 28 4.67 6.56 -30.58
N GLY A 29 4.79 7.69 -31.29
CA GLY A 29 3.67 8.33 -32.02
C GLY A 29 2.78 9.16 -31.12
N THR A 30 1.88 9.91 -31.73
CA THR A 30 0.90 10.74 -31.03
C THR A 30 -0.13 9.85 -30.34
N GLY A 31 -0.28 10.04 -29.03
CA GLY A 31 -1.24 9.32 -28.20
C GLY A 31 -2.47 10.13 -27.88
N ARG A 32 -3.53 9.46 -27.45
CA ARG A 32 -4.71 10.07 -26.85
C ARG A 32 -4.81 9.59 -25.40
N ALA A 33 -4.88 10.53 -24.45
CA ALA A 33 -5.13 10.20 -23.05
C ALA A 33 -6.52 9.53 -22.90
N PRO A 34 -6.59 8.30 -22.35
CA PRO A 34 -7.88 7.70 -22.02
C PRO A 34 -8.56 8.49 -20.90
N ALA A 35 -9.89 8.44 -20.86
CA ALA A 35 -10.63 8.95 -19.72
C ALA A 35 -10.41 8.06 -18.50
N ASP A 36 -10.08 8.66 -17.35
CA ASP A 36 -9.97 7.94 -16.08
C ASP A 36 -11.37 7.52 -15.59
N ALA A 37 -11.47 6.32 -15.05
CA ALA A 37 -12.67 5.90 -14.33
C ALA A 37 -12.78 6.65 -12.99
N SER A 38 -14.01 6.89 -12.53
CA SER A 38 -14.23 7.37 -11.18
C SER A 38 -13.97 6.27 -10.14
N PHE A 39 -13.65 6.66 -8.90
CA PHE A 39 -13.47 5.70 -7.81
C PHE A 39 -14.74 4.89 -7.54
N GLU A 40 -15.90 5.55 -7.64
CA GLU A 40 -17.21 4.91 -7.51
C GLU A 40 -17.43 3.83 -8.57
N GLN A 41 -17.10 4.12 -9.85
CA GLN A 41 -17.15 3.13 -10.93
C GLN A 41 -16.22 1.94 -10.67
N ALA A 42 -15.02 2.18 -10.16
CA ALA A 42 -14.08 1.13 -9.81
C ALA A 42 -14.59 0.24 -8.66
N CYS A 43 -15.28 0.81 -7.69
CA CYS A 43 -15.87 0.07 -6.56
C CYS A 43 -17.13 -0.72 -6.93
N ALA A 44 -17.93 -0.25 -7.89
CA ALA A 44 -19.23 -0.84 -8.24
C ALA A 44 -19.14 -2.30 -8.71
N GLY A 45 -17.99 -2.71 -9.26
CA GLY A 45 -17.78 -4.08 -9.74
C GLY A 45 -17.17 -5.05 -8.71
N ILE A 46 -16.94 -4.60 -7.48
CA ILE A 46 -16.29 -5.44 -6.44
C ILE A 46 -17.33 -6.42 -5.86
N PRO A 47 -17.07 -7.74 -5.93
CA PRO A 47 -18.00 -8.74 -5.40
C PRO A 47 -18.06 -8.71 -3.88
N ALA A 48 -19.10 -9.33 -3.30
CA ALA A 48 -19.20 -9.52 -1.86
C ALA A 48 -17.95 -10.26 -1.30
N SER A 49 -17.62 -9.97 -0.05
CA SER A 49 -16.54 -10.66 0.65
C SER A 49 -16.81 -12.16 0.79
N ARG A 50 -15.78 -12.97 0.61
CA ARG A 50 -15.79 -14.42 0.86
C ARG A 50 -15.36 -14.77 2.29
N LEU A 51 -14.87 -13.79 3.07
CA LEU A 51 -14.48 -14.01 4.46
C LEU A 51 -15.70 -14.11 5.38
N ALA A 52 -15.59 -14.95 6.41
CA ALA A 52 -16.57 -14.97 7.49
C ALA A 52 -16.56 -13.62 8.25
N PRO A 53 -17.71 -13.15 8.77
CA PRO A 53 -17.78 -11.91 9.53
C PRO A 53 -16.81 -11.89 10.71
N HIS A 54 -16.05 -10.79 10.85
CA HIS A 54 -15.13 -10.57 11.96
C HIS A 54 -15.09 -9.09 12.34
N PRO A 55 -15.16 -8.72 13.63
CA PRO A 55 -15.29 -7.31 14.04
C PRO A 55 -14.12 -6.42 13.70
N SER A 56 -12.94 -6.99 13.47
CA SER A 56 -11.71 -6.25 13.11
C SER A 56 -11.41 -6.26 11.62
N ILE A 57 -12.29 -6.82 10.77
CA ILE A 57 -12.10 -6.90 9.32
C ILE A 57 -13.16 -6.03 8.65
N ASP A 58 -12.68 -5.04 7.91
CA ASP A 58 -13.50 -4.18 7.08
C ASP A 58 -13.68 -4.82 5.71
N THR A 59 -14.94 -4.99 5.28
CA THR A 59 -15.30 -5.59 3.99
C THR A 59 -15.92 -4.58 3.02
N ASP A 60 -15.88 -3.29 3.35
CA ASP A 60 -16.36 -2.23 2.47
C ASP A 60 -15.61 -2.21 1.14
N ALA A 61 -16.35 -2.07 0.04
CA ALA A 61 -15.78 -2.10 -1.30
C ALA A 61 -14.73 -1.01 -1.52
N SER A 62 -14.93 0.19 -0.96
CA SER A 62 -14.00 1.30 -1.09
C SER A 62 -12.68 1.03 -0.37
N VAL A 63 -12.75 0.44 0.82
CA VAL A 63 -11.55 0.07 1.58
C VAL A 63 -10.78 -1.03 0.84
N ARG A 64 -11.47 -2.04 0.33
CA ARG A 64 -10.87 -3.15 -0.43
C ARG A 64 -10.24 -2.67 -1.74
N ALA A 65 -10.89 -1.74 -2.46
CA ALA A 65 -10.36 -1.13 -3.68
C ALA A 65 -9.02 -0.44 -3.46
N LEU A 66 -8.88 0.31 -2.36
CA LEU A 66 -7.65 1.03 -2.00
C LEU A 66 -6.47 0.12 -1.65
N HIS A 67 -6.73 -1.17 -1.42
CA HIS A 67 -5.72 -2.17 -1.07
C HIS A 67 -5.49 -3.23 -2.16
N ALA A 68 -6.11 -3.05 -3.33
CA ALA A 68 -6.12 -4.06 -4.39
C ALA A 68 -4.82 -4.13 -5.19
N LEU A 69 -4.22 -2.99 -5.49
CA LEU A 69 -3.12 -2.88 -6.45
C LEU A 69 -1.96 -2.05 -5.89
N GLY A 70 -0.78 -2.27 -6.47
CA GLY A 70 0.43 -1.51 -6.16
C GLY A 70 0.61 -0.28 -7.06
N GLN A 71 1.87 0.01 -7.39
CA GLN A 71 2.29 1.21 -8.12
C GLN A 71 3.13 0.86 -9.36
N SER A 72 2.97 -0.34 -9.92
CA SER A 72 3.57 -0.67 -11.22
C SER A 72 2.82 0.03 -12.35
N LEU A 73 3.46 0.18 -13.51
CA LEU A 73 2.78 0.73 -14.69
C LEU A 73 1.52 -0.06 -15.09
N PRO A 74 1.52 -1.41 -15.11
CA PRO A 74 0.30 -2.18 -15.31
C PRO A 74 -0.78 -1.90 -14.25
N ASP A 75 -0.41 -1.72 -12.98
CA ASP A 75 -1.36 -1.37 -11.91
C ASP A 75 -1.98 0.00 -12.16
N TRP A 76 -1.20 1.00 -12.55
CA TRP A 76 -1.73 2.33 -12.88
C TRP A 76 -2.71 2.30 -14.05
N LEU A 77 -2.43 1.51 -15.08
CA LEU A 77 -3.36 1.35 -16.20
C LEU A 77 -4.68 0.71 -15.73
N ARG A 78 -4.60 -0.33 -14.88
CA ARG A 78 -5.80 -0.97 -14.30
C ARG A 78 -6.59 -0.01 -13.43
N LEU A 79 -5.92 0.71 -12.54
CA LEU A 79 -6.55 1.72 -11.66
C LEU A 79 -7.25 2.80 -12.48
N ARG A 80 -6.57 3.40 -13.46
CA ARG A 80 -7.15 4.45 -14.31
C ARG A 80 -8.35 3.99 -15.13
N HIS A 81 -8.38 2.73 -15.51
CA HIS A 81 -9.53 2.14 -16.22
C HIS A 81 -10.59 1.53 -15.28
N GLY A 82 -10.44 1.63 -13.96
CA GLY A 82 -11.35 1.02 -12.99
C GLY A 82 -11.37 -0.51 -13.03
N ARG A 83 -10.30 -1.14 -13.55
CA ARG A 83 -10.18 -2.59 -13.71
C ARG A 83 -9.29 -3.17 -12.62
N LEU A 84 -9.81 -3.23 -11.40
CA LEU A 84 -9.01 -3.65 -10.25
C LEU A 84 -8.60 -5.14 -10.28
N GLY A 85 -9.33 -5.98 -11.03
CA GLY A 85 -9.13 -7.43 -11.01
C GLY A 85 -9.59 -8.02 -9.68
N THR A 86 -8.86 -9.01 -9.17
CA THR A 86 -9.13 -9.58 -7.86
C THR A 86 -8.70 -8.60 -6.77
N VAL A 87 -9.62 -8.27 -5.88
CA VAL A 87 -9.37 -7.40 -4.72
C VAL A 87 -9.36 -8.25 -3.44
N PRO A 88 -8.71 -7.82 -2.35
CA PRO A 88 -8.79 -8.53 -1.07
C PRO A 88 -10.25 -8.62 -0.61
N ASP A 89 -10.61 -9.71 0.04
CA ASP A 89 -11.97 -9.93 0.56
C ASP A 89 -12.25 -9.09 1.79
N GLY A 90 -11.20 -8.71 2.53
CA GLY A 90 -11.29 -7.81 3.66
C GLY A 90 -9.97 -7.18 3.99
N VAL A 91 -10.03 -6.09 4.75
CA VAL A 91 -8.87 -5.33 5.22
C VAL A 91 -8.95 -5.18 6.73
N ALA A 92 -7.86 -5.45 7.43
CA ALA A 92 -7.75 -5.24 8.87
C ALA A 92 -6.66 -4.23 9.20
N PHE A 93 -6.87 -3.46 10.27
CA PHE A 93 -5.96 -2.41 10.72
C PHE A 93 -5.54 -2.64 12.18
N PRO A 94 -4.69 -3.65 12.47
CA PRO A 94 -4.26 -3.95 13.83
C PRO A 94 -3.43 -2.80 14.43
N ASP A 95 -3.56 -2.60 15.74
CA ASP A 95 -2.80 -1.64 16.53
C ASP A 95 -1.78 -2.32 17.47
N SER A 96 -1.74 -3.65 17.50
CA SER A 96 -0.87 -4.43 18.39
C SER A 96 -0.45 -5.75 17.73
N ALA A 97 0.69 -6.29 18.16
CA ALA A 97 1.16 -7.61 17.74
C ALA A 97 0.16 -8.73 18.09
N GLN A 98 -0.59 -8.57 19.19
CA GLN A 98 -1.61 -9.53 19.58
C GLN A 98 -2.77 -9.56 18.58
N GLN A 99 -3.21 -8.39 18.09
CA GLN A 99 -4.23 -8.33 17.03
C GLN A 99 -3.73 -8.92 15.71
N VAL A 100 -2.46 -8.68 15.34
CA VAL A 100 -1.85 -9.33 14.17
C VAL A 100 -1.90 -10.84 14.32
N ARG A 101 -1.50 -11.39 15.48
CA ARG A 101 -1.57 -12.82 15.75
C ARG A 101 -2.98 -13.38 15.60
N ALA A 102 -3.96 -12.73 16.20
CA ALA A 102 -5.36 -13.14 16.11
C ALA A 102 -5.89 -13.14 14.67
N LEU A 103 -5.48 -12.16 13.85
CA LEU A 103 -5.84 -12.10 12.42
C LEU A 103 -5.17 -13.22 11.61
N LEU A 104 -3.93 -13.58 11.92
CA LEU A 104 -3.25 -14.72 11.29
C LEU A 104 -3.92 -16.05 11.65
N ASP A 105 -4.29 -16.23 12.92
CA ASP A 105 -5.02 -17.41 13.39
C ASP A 105 -6.41 -17.50 12.73
N TYR A 106 -7.11 -16.37 12.61
CA TYR A 106 -8.36 -16.27 11.85
C TYR A 106 -8.17 -16.70 10.39
N ALA A 107 -7.17 -16.14 9.69
CA ALA A 107 -6.92 -16.45 8.29
C ALA A 107 -6.60 -17.95 8.10
N ALA A 108 -5.78 -18.53 8.97
CA ALA A 108 -5.46 -19.96 8.95
C ALA A 108 -6.70 -20.83 9.15
N ALA A 109 -7.57 -20.48 10.10
CA ALA A 109 -8.81 -21.21 10.38
C ALA A 109 -9.82 -21.17 9.23
N HIS A 110 -9.79 -20.14 8.40
CA HIS A 110 -10.73 -19.93 7.29
C HIS A 110 -10.12 -20.16 5.89
N GLY A 111 -8.88 -20.68 5.83
CA GLY A 111 -8.19 -20.94 4.55
C GLY A 111 -7.94 -19.67 3.73
N ALA A 112 -7.79 -18.52 4.37
CA ALA A 112 -7.58 -17.26 3.69
C ALA A 112 -6.08 -16.98 3.47
N ALA A 113 -5.73 -16.49 2.29
CA ALA A 113 -4.42 -15.91 2.05
C ALA A 113 -4.25 -14.60 2.82
N VAL A 114 -3.04 -14.31 3.29
CA VAL A 114 -2.74 -13.04 3.97
C VAL A 114 -1.79 -12.21 3.13
N ILE A 115 -2.16 -10.96 2.90
CA ILE A 115 -1.29 -9.97 2.27
C ILE A 115 -0.94 -8.89 3.29
N PRO A 116 0.31 -8.80 3.75
CA PRO A 116 0.75 -7.67 4.57
C PRO A 116 0.80 -6.40 3.70
N TYR A 117 0.20 -5.33 4.21
CA TYR A 117 0.13 -4.07 3.49
C TYR A 117 0.86 -2.96 4.28
N GLY A 118 1.83 -2.35 3.64
CA GLY A 118 2.53 -1.18 4.15
C GLY A 118 1.99 0.11 3.56
N GLY A 119 2.77 0.72 2.68
CA GLY A 119 2.38 1.93 1.95
C GLY A 119 1.71 1.69 0.60
N GLY A 120 1.51 0.44 0.18
CA GLY A 120 0.98 0.13 -1.15
C GLY A 120 1.90 0.53 -2.30
N THR A 121 3.20 0.66 -2.05
CA THR A 121 4.20 1.15 -3.01
C THR A 121 4.86 0.04 -3.84
N SER A 122 4.34 -1.19 -3.77
CA SER A 122 4.86 -2.32 -4.54
C SER A 122 4.78 -2.04 -6.05
N VAL A 123 5.87 -2.35 -6.76
CA VAL A 123 5.94 -2.30 -8.23
C VAL A 123 6.11 -3.69 -8.84
N ALA A 124 6.07 -4.74 -8.03
CA ALA A 124 6.34 -6.13 -8.41
C ALA A 124 5.14 -7.06 -8.21
N GLY A 125 3.93 -6.52 -8.04
CA GLY A 125 2.70 -7.29 -7.95
C GLY A 125 2.45 -7.99 -6.61
N HIS A 126 3.15 -7.64 -5.53
CA HIS A 126 3.00 -8.29 -4.21
C HIS A 126 1.60 -8.12 -3.58
N LEU A 127 0.80 -7.17 -4.06
CA LEU A 127 -0.54 -6.89 -3.53
C LEU A 127 -1.64 -7.60 -4.32
N THR A 128 -1.30 -8.33 -5.37
CA THR A 128 -2.28 -9.06 -6.18
C THR A 128 -2.89 -10.20 -5.38
N SER A 129 -4.19 -10.13 -5.15
CA SER A 129 -4.95 -11.20 -4.47
C SER A 129 -5.08 -12.42 -5.37
N PRO A 130 -4.90 -13.66 -4.85
CA PRO A 130 -5.21 -14.88 -5.59
C PRO A 130 -6.71 -14.99 -5.87
N GLU A 131 -7.08 -15.64 -6.99
CA GLU A 131 -8.48 -15.79 -7.41
C GLU A 131 -9.17 -16.95 -6.69
N ASP A 132 -8.43 -17.99 -6.37
CA ASP A 132 -8.91 -19.30 -5.92
C ASP A 132 -9.18 -19.38 -4.42
N GLN A 133 -8.75 -18.41 -3.62
CA GLN A 133 -8.96 -18.40 -2.18
C GLN A 133 -9.31 -17.00 -1.64
N PRO A 134 -10.04 -16.91 -0.51
CA PRO A 134 -10.28 -15.62 0.16
C PRO A 134 -8.96 -14.96 0.56
N THR A 135 -8.94 -13.63 0.55
CA THR A 135 -7.72 -12.87 0.90
C THR A 135 -8.02 -11.84 1.96
N LEU A 136 -7.23 -11.88 3.05
CA LEU A 136 -7.19 -10.88 4.10
C LEU A 136 -5.97 -9.97 3.91
N CYS A 137 -6.20 -8.69 3.67
CA CYS A 137 -5.16 -7.68 3.68
C CYS A 137 -4.97 -7.14 5.10
N ILE A 138 -3.76 -7.16 5.64
CA ILE A 138 -3.45 -6.63 6.97
C ILE A 138 -2.62 -5.36 6.82
N ASP A 139 -3.26 -4.20 6.99
CA ASP A 139 -2.61 -2.89 6.90
C ASP A 139 -1.97 -2.50 8.23
N MET A 140 -0.67 -2.42 8.24
CA MET A 140 0.16 -2.16 9.42
C MET A 140 0.21 -0.68 9.81
N ARG A 141 -0.55 0.22 9.17
CA ARG A 141 -0.44 1.68 9.36
C ARG A 141 -0.57 2.17 10.81
N ARG A 142 -1.14 1.40 11.71
CA ARG A 142 -1.29 1.77 13.12
C ARG A 142 -0.07 1.39 13.97
N LEU A 143 0.78 0.51 13.50
CA LEU A 143 1.98 0.05 14.20
C LEU A 143 3.17 0.93 13.82
N ARG A 144 3.31 2.14 14.40
CA ARG A 144 4.29 3.14 13.97
C ARG A 144 5.33 3.51 15.03
N ALA A 145 5.19 3.03 16.25
CA ALA A 145 6.07 3.44 17.33
C ALA A 145 7.46 2.78 17.21
N MET A 146 8.50 3.52 17.59
CA MET A 146 9.78 2.95 17.98
C MET A 146 9.59 2.21 19.30
N THR A 147 9.89 0.91 19.33
CA THR A 147 9.68 0.04 20.50
C THR A 147 10.95 -0.18 21.31
N VAL A 148 12.11 -0.17 20.63
CA VAL A 148 13.42 -0.33 21.26
C VAL A 148 14.40 0.62 20.60
N LEU A 149 15.30 1.21 21.42
CA LEU A 149 16.50 1.91 20.99
C LEU A 149 17.67 1.40 21.80
N ASP A 150 18.49 0.55 21.21
CA ASP A 150 19.76 0.10 21.77
C ASP A 150 20.86 1.06 21.34
N ARG A 151 21.32 1.89 22.28
CA ARG A 151 22.33 2.92 22.02
C ARG A 151 23.74 2.34 21.88
N GLU A 152 24.02 1.21 22.53
CA GLU A 152 25.34 0.55 22.48
C GLU A 152 25.54 -0.12 21.12
N SER A 153 24.56 -0.88 20.67
CA SER A 153 24.61 -1.57 19.37
C SER A 153 24.16 -0.68 18.21
N GLN A 154 23.68 0.53 18.48
CA GLN A 154 23.08 1.46 17.49
C GLN A 154 21.94 0.84 16.69
N LEU A 155 21.12 0.04 17.34
CA LEU A 155 19.95 -0.63 16.74
C LEU A 155 18.65 -0.01 17.24
N ALA A 156 17.67 0.11 16.37
CA ALA A 156 16.33 0.54 16.72
C ALA A 156 15.27 -0.40 16.12
N THR A 157 14.24 -0.72 16.91
CA THR A 157 13.11 -1.53 16.46
C THR A 157 11.86 -0.66 16.33
N PHE A 158 11.21 -0.76 15.20
CA PHE A 158 9.99 -0.02 14.90
C PHE A 158 8.83 -0.96 14.58
N GLY A 159 7.62 -0.46 14.76
CA GLY A 159 6.44 -1.12 14.23
C GLY A 159 6.41 -1.07 12.69
N ALA A 160 5.93 -2.15 12.06
CA ALA A 160 5.95 -2.35 10.61
C ALA A 160 5.14 -1.33 9.78
N GLY A 161 4.40 -0.45 10.44
CA GLY A 161 3.62 0.61 9.79
C GLY A 161 4.30 1.99 9.83
N VAL A 162 5.54 2.09 10.36
CA VAL A 162 6.28 3.36 10.39
C VAL A 162 6.61 3.81 8.96
N THR A 163 6.43 5.11 8.69
CA THR A 163 6.87 5.73 7.42
C THR A 163 8.29 6.26 7.56
N GLY A 164 8.98 6.48 6.44
CA GLY A 164 10.32 7.04 6.46
C GLY A 164 10.43 8.36 7.24
N PRO A 165 9.57 9.37 6.99
CA PRO A 165 9.56 10.61 7.77
C PRO A 165 9.31 10.40 9.26
N ASP A 166 8.36 9.52 9.63
CA ASP A 166 8.05 9.22 11.04
C ASP A 166 9.24 8.52 11.72
N LEU A 167 9.91 7.59 11.03
CA LEU A 167 11.10 6.89 11.51
C LEU A 167 12.24 7.87 11.79
N GLU A 168 12.56 8.72 10.80
CA GLU A 168 13.60 9.73 10.95
C GLU A 168 13.28 10.74 12.04
N ALA A 169 12.03 11.17 12.19
CA ALA A 169 11.62 12.08 13.25
C ALA A 169 11.83 11.46 14.64
N GLN A 170 11.44 10.19 14.82
CA GLN A 170 11.64 9.48 16.08
C GLN A 170 13.13 9.28 16.40
N LEU A 171 13.96 8.90 15.43
CA LEU A 171 15.41 8.76 15.62
C LEU A 171 16.07 10.09 15.96
N ARG A 172 15.73 11.17 15.24
CA ARG A 172 16.30 12.51 15.48
C ARG A 172 15.98 13.05 16.86
N ALA A 173 14.82 12.73 17.41
CA ALA A 173 14.49 13.08 18.80
C ALA A 173 15.47 12.47 19.83
N HIS A 174 16.22 11.43 19.45
CA HIS A 174 17.24 10.78 20.26
C HIS A 174 18.67 11.05 19.80
N GLY A 175 18.86 11.93 18.80
CA GLY A 175 20.18 12.27 18.23
C GLY A 175 20.71 11.29 17.19
N TYR A 176 19.85 10.47 16.60
CA TYR A 176 20.19 9.48 15.57
C TYR A 176 19.51 9.78 14.24
N THR A 177 19.98 9.13 13.20
CA THR A 177 19.38 9.07 11.88
C THR A 177 19.65 7.71 11.26
N LEU A 178 18.71 7.15 10.49
CA LEU A 178 18.97 6.00 9.65
C LEU A 178 19.79 6.38 8.42
N GLY A 179 19.59 7.60 7.90
CA GLY A 179 20.31 8.11 6.74
C GLY A 179 19.99 7.37 5.44
N HIS A 180 18.93 6.58 5.39
CA HIS A 180 18.49 5.84 4.22
C HIS A 180 17.18 6.42 3.67
N PHE A 181 17.21 6.95 2.46
CA PHE A 181 16.08 7.64 1.81
C PHE A 181 15.70 6.94 0.50
N PRO A 182 14.91 5.86 0.54
CA PRO A 182 14.48 5.16 -0.67
C PRO A 182 13.52 6.02 -1.51
N GLN A 183 13.35 5.68 -2.78
CA GLN A 183 12.55 6.43 -3.76
C GLN A 183 11.12 6.76 -3.29
N SER A 184 10.49 5.90 -2.50
CA SER A 184 9.14 6.10 -1.96
C SER A 184 9.15 6.40 -0.46
N PHE A 185 10.15 7.13 0.02
CA PHE A 185 10.40 7.42 1.43
C PHE A 185 9.15 7.84 2.22
N GLU A 186 8.35 8.75 1.67
CA GLU A 186 7.17 9.30 2.32
C GLU A 186 6.01 8.29 2.45
N TYR A 187 5.92 7.34 1.53
CA TYR A 187 4.80 6.39 1.46
C TYR A 187 5.17 4.97 1.85
N SER A 188 6.44 4.60 1.74
CA SER A 188 6.92 3.27 2.12
C SER A 188 6.86 3.08 3.63
N LYS A 189 6.51 1.86 4.05
CA LYS A 189 6.51 1.44 5.44
C LYS A 189 7.45 0.26 5.62
N ASP A 190 7.87 0.02 6.85
CA ASP A 190 8.90 -0.95 7.21
C ASP A 190 8.57 -2.39 6.77
N CYS A 191 7.29 -2.74 6.70
CA CYS A 191 6.88 -4.08 6.26
C CYS A 191 7.31 -4.48 4.84
N GLY A 192 7.96 -3.60 4.07
CA GLY A 192 8.28 -3.91 2.68
C GLY A 192 9.58 -3.36 2.08
N LYS A 193 10.27 -2.41 2.71
CA LYS A 193 11.39 -1.73 2.02
C LYS A 193 12.61 -1.35 2.86
N TRP A 194 12.55 -1.49 4.17
CA TRP A 194 13.67 -1.12 5.02
C TRP A 194 14.59 -2.31 5.20
N PRO A 195 15.90 -2.16 4.95
CA PRO A 195 16.83 -3.20 5.34
C PRO A 195 16.74 -3.38 6.85
N SER A 196 16.62 -4.63 7.29
CA SER A 196 16.90 -4.98 8.68
C SER A 196 18.40 -4.65 8.94
N VAL A 197 18.64 -3.65 9.74
CA VAL A 197 19.98 -3.28 10.24
C VAL A 197 20.22 -4.08 11.50
#